data_0cb1614314bd3753de0de3d3ec9a37bd
#
_entry.id   0cb1614314bd3753de0de3d3ec9a37bd
#
_cell.length_a   1.000
_cell.length_b   1.000
_cell.length_c   1.000
_cell.angle_alpha   90.00
_cell.angle_beta   90.00
_cell.angle_gamma   90.00
#
_symmetry.space_group_name_H-M   'P 1'
#
loop_
_entity.id
_entity.type
_entity.pdbx_description
1 polymer ?
#
loop_
_entity_poly.entity_id
_entity_poly.type
_entity_poly.pdbx_seq_one_letter_code
_entity_poly.pdbx_strand_id
1 'polypeptide(L)'
;MQNFNYPHLSYWQKEIQNRDFEHNRNAQPSRLCAVDVIKAISNYTKTLLPIVATEVGQHQVAVVNNFEINEPRKLLTSGGFGAMGFGFPAAIGACVWQDKFPVICITGDGSFQMNLPELAVCMDYNLPVKVFIINNGSLGLVRQLQEEQCEERYFETAISSPDYVKLSQSYGIDAIRVDKHCDIMPALECAFKNKSPFVVEFMTVSDEKV
;
A
#
# COMPACT_ATOMS: atom_id res chain seq x y z
N MET A 1 -23.37 -22.16 -14.28
CA MET A 1 -23.32 -20.86 -13.62
C MET A 1 -24.52 -20.06 -14.10
N GLN A 2 -25.45 -19.73 -13.21
CA GLN A 2 -26.59 -18.88 -13.57
C GLN A 2 -26.10 -17.46 -13.79
N ASN A 3 -26.30 -16.92 -14.98
CA ASN A 3 -26.08 -15.50 -15.28
C ASN A 3 -27.13 -14.67 -14.54
N PHE A 4 -26.79 -14.14 -13.37
CA PHE A 4 -27.61 -13.16 -12.67
C PHE A 4 -27.47 -11.83 -13.42
N ASN A 5 -28.49 -11.44 -14.15
CA ASN A 5 -28.56 -10.13 -14.77
C ASN A 5 -29.08 -9.14 -13.71
N TYR A 6 -28.19 -8.30 -13.17
CA TYR A 6 -28.55 -7.23 -12.24
C TYR A 6 -28.67 -5.90 -13.02
N PRO A 7 -29.87 -5.48 -13.41
CA PRO A 7 -30.06 -4.27 -14.24
C PRO A 7 -29.58 -2.97 -13.57
N HIS A 8 -29.36 -3.00 -12.26
CA HIS A 8 -28.83 -1.84 -11.51
C HIS A 8 -27.30 -1.77 -11.46
N LEU A 9 -26.58 -2.82 -11.86
CA LEU A 9 -25.12 -2.83 -11.83
C LEU A 9 -24.51 -1.78 -12.78
N SER A 10 -25.11 -1.59 -13.95
CA SER A 10 -24.64 -0.60 -14.92
C SER A 10 -24.83 0.85 -14.45
N TYR A 11 -25.85 1.11 -13.63
CA TYR A 11 -26.07 2.42 -13.01
C TYR A 11 -25.00 2.68 -11.96
N TRP A 12 -24.80 1.74 -11.04
CA TRP A 12 -23.77 1.86 -10.00
C TRP A 12 -22.35 1.96 -10.59
N GLN A 13 -22.04 1.19 -11.63
CA GLN A 13 -20.75 1.27 -12.32
C GLN A 13 -20.53 2.66 -12.93
N LYS A 14 -21.56 3.27 -13.53
CA LYS A 14 -21.48 4.64 -14.05
C LYS A 14 -21.35 5.68 -12.94
N GLU A 15 -22.07 5.52 -11.83
CA GLU A 15 -21.97 6.40 -10.66
C GLU A 15 -20.56 6.34 -10.04
N ILE A 16 -19.98 5.14 -9.93
CA ILE A 16 -18.63 4.95 -9.40
C ILE A 16 -17.59 5.55 -10.37
N GLN A 17 -17.76 5.37 -11.69
CA GLN A 17 -16.85 5.94 -12.70
C GLN A 17 -16.96 7.48 -12.79
N ASN A 18 -18.13 8.05 -12.50
CA ASN A 18 -18.35 9.49 -12.52
C ASN A 18 -17.99 10.18 -11.20
N ARG A 19 -17.66 9.43 -10.14
CA ARG A 19 -17.06 9.99 -8.94
C ARG A 19 -15.58 10.26 -9.24
N ASP A 20 -15.30 11.33 -9.98
CA ASP A 20 -14.01 11.97 -9.93
C ASP A 20 -13.80 12.43 -8.48
N PHE A 21 -13.06 11.62 -7.74
CA PHE A 21 -12.50 12.08 -6.47
C PHE A 21 -11.54 13.21 -6.83
N GLU A 22 -12.03 14.45 -6.83
CA GLU A 22 -11.19 15.63 -6.87
C GLU A 22 -10.31 15.57 -5.62
N HIS A 23 -9.16 14.95 -5.77
CA HIS A 23 -8.10 15.06 -4.80
C HIS A 23 -7.69 16.53 -4.79
N ASN A 24 -7.99 17.21 -3.69
CA ASN A 24 -7.61 18.60 -3.48
C ASN A 24 -6.07 18.64 -3.42
N ARG A 25 -5.45 18.79 -4.61
CA ARG A 25 -4.00 18.82 -4.79
C ARG A 25 -3.47 20.19 -4.40
N ASN A 26 -3.34 20.43 -3.10
CA ASN A 26 -2.37 21.41 -2.59
C ASN A 26 -0.95 20.81 -2.64
N ALA A 27 -0.70 19.92 -3.60
CA ALA A 27 0.58 19.25 -3.75
C ALA A 27 1.63 20.25 -4.20
N GLN A 28 2.60 20.51 -3.35
CA GLN A 28 3.87 21.08 -3.80
C GLN A 28 4.50 20.05 -4.78
N PRO A 29 4.90 20.46 -6.01
CA PRO A 29 5.37 19.53 -7.05
C PRO A 29 6.61 18.70 -6.70
N SER A 30 7.25 18.97 -5.56
CA SER A 30 8.50 18.35 -5.13
C SER A 30 8.35 17.20 -4.13
N ARG A 31 7.13 16.93 -3.61
CA ARG A 31 6.90 15.93 -2.56
C ARG A 31 6.08 14.76 -3.08
N LEU A 32 6.39 13.54 -2.63
CA LEU A 32 5.63 12.35 -2.97
C LEU A 32 4.27 12.34 -2.27
N CYS A 33 3.21 12.03 -3.03
CA CYS A 33 1.89 11.71 -2.51
C CYS A 33 1.67 10.20 -2.55
N ALA A 34 0.97 9.64 -1.57
CA ALA A 34 0.65 8.20 -1.52
C ALA A 34 -0.13 7.77 -2.76
N VAL A 35 -1.08 8.59 -3.23
CA VAL A 35 -1.88 8.32 -4.42
C VAL A 35 -1.02 8.19 -5.68
N ASP A 36 -0.03 9.06 -5.86
CA ASP A 36 0.86 9.01 -7.04
C ASP A 36 1.74 7.75 -7.02
N VAL A 37 2.26 7.39 -5.85
CA VAL A 37 3.03 6.14 -5.64
C VAL A 37 2.16 4.93 -5.96
N ILE A 38 0.94 4.85 -5.43
CA ILE A 38 0.01 3.73 -5.63
C ILE A 38 -0.39 3.60 -7.11
N LYS A 39 -0.67 4.71 -7.80
CA LYS A 39 -0.93 4.73 -9.25
C LYS A 39 0.28 4.23 -10.05
N ALA A 40 1.49 4.63 -9.67
CA ALA A 40 2.71 4.15 -10.32
C ALA A 40 2.90 2.65 -10.13
N ILE A 41 2.70 2.11 -8.90
CA ILE A 41 2.75 0.67 -8.63
C ILE A 41 1.68 -0.07 -9.45
N SER A 42 0.44 0.42 -9.45
CA SER A 42 -0.68 -0.17 -10.20
C SER A 42 -0.36 -0.26 -11.70
N ASN A 43 0.09 0.85 -12.29
CA ASN A 43 0.45 0.91 -13.71
C ASN A 43 1.61 -0.02 -14.05
N TYR A 44 2.67 -0.04 -13.23
CA TYR A 44 3.82 -0.90 -13.42
C TYR A 44 3.45 -2.39 -13.40
N THR A 45 2.56 -2.77 -12.48
CA THR A 45 2.22 -4.16 -12.24
C THR A 45 0.99 -4.66 -12.98
N LYS A 46 0.35 -3.81 -13.77
CA LYS A 46 -0.92 -4.11 -14.47
C LYS A 46 -0.88 -5.42 -15.28
N THR A 47 0.21 -5.68 -15.99
CA THR A 47 0.39 -6.91 -16.80
C THR A 47 0.86 -8.11 -15.99
N LEU A 48 1.35 -7.89 -14.77
CA LEU A 48 1.85 -8.95 -13.89
C LEU A 48 0.73 -9.59 -13.07
N LEU A 49 -0.46 -8.97 -13.02
CA LEU A 49 -1.64 -9.44 -12.28
C LEU A 49 -1.33 -9.82 -10.82
N PRO A 50 -0.74 -8.93 -10.02
CA PRO A 50 -0.27 -9.25 -8.68
C PRO A 50 -1.40 -9.63 -7.73
N ILE A 51 -1.06 -10.37 -6.67
CA ILE A 51 -1.86 -10.40 -5.45
C ILE A 51 -1.41 -9.21 -4.60
N VAL A 52 -2.33 -8.34 -4.23
CA VAL A 52 -2.09 -7.14 -3.44
C VAL A 52 -2.67 -7.33 -2.05
N ALA A 53 -1.82 -7.27 -1.04
CA ALA A 53 -2.26 -7.18 0.36
C ALA A 53 -2.12 -5.73 0.84
N THR A 54 -3.13 -5.22 1.56
CA THR A 54 -3.05 -3.91 2.18
C THR A 54 -3.10 -4.01 3.70
N GLU A 55 -2.29 -3.21 4.34
CA GLU A 55 -2.48 -2.84 5.72
C GLU A 55 -3.63 -1.83 5.86
N VAL A 56 -3.96 -1.43 7.09
CA VAL A 56 -5.05 -0.50 7.40
C VAL A 56 -4.53 0.92 7.62
N GLY A 57 -5.17 1.90 6.99
CA GLY A 57 -4.83 3.31 7.07
C GLY A 57 -5.17 4.07 5.77
N GLN A 58 -4.66 5.29 5.62
CA GLN A 58 -4.86 6.10 4.40
C GLN A 58 -4.40 5.35 3.13
N HIS A 59 -3.26 4.66 3.19
CA HIS A 59 -2.75 3.84 2.08
C HIS A 59 -3.74 2.76 1.63
N GLN A 60 -4.54 2.18 2.55
CA GLN A 60 -5.61 1.23 2.21
C GLN A 60 -6.69 1.90 1.36
N VAL A 61 -7.17 3.07 1.80
CA VAL A 61 -8.18 3.85 1.06
C VAL A 61 -7.63 4.25 -0.30
N ALA A 62 -6.39 4.73 -0.34
CA ALA A 62 -5.73 5.09 -1.60
C ALA A 62 -5.59 3.90 -2.57
N VAL A 63 -5.30 2.68 -2.07
CA VAL A 63 -5.26 1.45 -2.89
C VAL A 63 -6.64 1.12 -3.43
N VAL A 64 -7.67 1.11 -2.58
CA VAL A 64 -9.04 0.78 -3.00
C VAL A 64 -9.52 1.74 -4.10
N ASN A 65 -9.15 3.01 -4.01
CA ASN A 65 -9.60 4.04 -4.94
C ASN A 65 -8.74 4.13 -6.24
N ASN A 66 -7.47 3.70 -6.21
CA ASN A 66 -6.53 4.00 -7.29
C ASN A 66 -5.76 2.79 -7.85
N PHE A 67 -5.88 1.60 -7.25
CA PHE A 67 -5.20 0.40 -7.73
C PHE A 67 -6.15 -0.42 -8.59
N GLU A 68 -5.77 -0.73 -9.84
CA GLU A 68 -6.57 -1.56 -10.74
C GLU A 68 -6.46 -3.04 -10.36
N ILE A 69 -7.53 -3.62 -9.85
CA ILE A 69 -7.65 -5.06 -9.58
C ILE A 69 -8.49 -5.69 -10.70
N ASN A 70 -7.83 -6.38 -11.62
CA ASN A 70 -8.45 -6.91 -12.84
C ASN A 70 -8.99 -8.34 -12.71
N GLU A 71 -8.69 -9.03 -11.61
CA GLU A 71 -9.13 -10.39 -11.35
C GLU A 71 -9.69 -10.54 -9.93
N PRO A 72 -10.71 -11.38 -9.72
CA PRO A 72 -11.26 -11.65 -8.40
C PRO A 72 -10.21 -12.30 -7.49
N ARG A 73 -10.34 -12.06 -6.17
CA ARG A 73 -9.47 -12.62 -5.12
C ARG A 73 -8.00 -12.20 -5.21
N LYS A 74 -7.71 -11.06 -5.87
CA LYS A 74 -6.37 -10.48 -5.95
C LYS A 74 -6.11 -9.37 -4.94
N LEU A 75 -7.13 -8.93 -4.20
CA LEU A 75 -6.99 -7.97 -3.11
C LEU A 75 -7.25 -8.64 -1.77
N LEU A 76 -6.27 -8.59 -0.88
CA LEU A 76 -6.34 -9.04 0.51
C LEU A 76 -6.33 -7.82 1.42
N THR A 77 -7.43 -7.58 2.11
CA THR A 77 -7.57 -6.39 2.94
C THR A 77 -8.47 -6.66 4.16
N SER A 78 -8.15 -6.06 5.31
CA SER A 78 -8.99 -6.10 6.50
C SER A 78 -10.09 -5.03 6.42
N GLY A 79 -10.97 -5.12 5.41
CA GLY A 79 -12.02 -4.13 5.17
C GLY A 79 -13.17 -4.14 6.20
N GLY A 80 -13.36 -5.23 6.93
CA GLY A 80 -14.40 -5.37 7.95
C GLY A 80 -13.97 -4.90 9.34
N PHE A 81 -12.91 -5.49 9.89
CA PHE A 81 -12.41 -5.15 11.22
C PHE A 81 -11.41 -3.98 11.24
N GLY A 82 -10.79 -3.66 10.11
CA GLY A 82 -9.78 -2.60 10.06
C GLY A 82 -8.56 -2.88 10.96
N ALA A 83 -8.10 -4.15 10.98
CA ALA A 83 -7.00 -4.54 11.84
C ALA A 83 -5.66 -4.12 11.22
N MET A 84 -4.94 -3.18 11.86
CA MET A 84 -3.54 -2.91 11.56
C MET A 84 -2.70 -4.15 11.86
N GLY A 85 -1.67 -4.42 11.03
CA GLY A 85 -0.85 -5.64 11.14
C GLY A 85 -1.41 -6.83 10.35
N PHE A 86 -2.50 -6.68 9.60
CA PHE A 86 -3.08 -7.75 8.79
C PHE A 86 -2.34 -7.99 7.48
N GLY A 87 -1.92 -6.93 6.78
CA GLY A 87 -1.54 -7.00 5.37
C GLY A 87 -0.24 -7.74 5.13
N PHE A 88 0.79 -7.51 5.94
CA PHE A 88 2.08 -8.15 5.74
C PHE A 88 2.02 -9.67 5.98
N PRO A 89 1.47 -10.19 7.08
CA PRO A 89 1.23 -11.62 7.24
C PRO A 89 0.35 -12.24 6.15
N ALA A 90 -0.67 -11.51 5.68
CA ALA A 90 -1.51 -11.97 4.57
C ALA A 90 -0.73 -12.09 3.26
N ALA A 91 0.20 -11.16 2.98
CA ALA A 91 1.09 -11.24 1.83
C ALA A 91 2.03 -12.45 1.92
N ILE A 92 2.59 -12.72 3.11
CA ILE A 92 3.40 -13.92 3.37
C ILE A 92 2.57 -15.19 3.07
N GLY A 93 1.36 -15.27 3.61
CA GLY A 93 0.45 -16.39 3.34
C GLY A 93 0.14 -16.57 1.85
N ALA A 94 -0.03 -15.47 1.11
CA ALA A 94 -0.22 -15.52 -0.34
C ALA A 94 1.02 -16.04 -1.09
N CYS A 95 2.23 -15.68 -0.66
CA CYS A 95 3.48 -16.22 -1.21
C CYS A 95 3.61 -17.73 -0.96
N VAL A 96 3.25 -18.18 0.24
CA VAL A 96 3.29 -19.61 0.59
C VAL A 96 2.24 -20.41 -0.19
N TRP A 97 1.07 -19.82 -0.42
CA TRP A 97 -0.04 -20.48 -1.12
C TRP A 97 0.25 -20.70 -2.61
N GLN A 98 0.97 -19.79 -3.25
CA GLN A 98 1.21 -19.87 -4.70
C GLN A 98 2.48 -19.08 -5.12
N ASP A 99 3.08 -19.50 -6.24
CA ASP A 99 4.29 -18.92 -6.84
C ASP A 99 4.06 -18.31 -8.25
N LYS A 100 2.83 -18.38 -8.74
CA LYS A 100 2.47 -17.99 -10.12
C LYS A 100 2.45 -16.48 -10.33
N PHE A 101 2.02 -15.73 -9.33
CA PHE A 101 1.82 -14.29 -9.41
C PHE A 101 2.70 -13.58 -8.39
N PRO A 102 3.23 -12.38 -8.72
CA PRO A 102 3.93 -11.60 -7.72
C PRO A 102 2.99 -11.19 -6.59
N VAL A 103 3.52 -11.14 -5.38
CA VAL A 103 2.79 -10.70 -4.19
C VAL A 103 3.34 -9.35 -3.74
N ILE A 104 2.44 -8.39 -3.57
CA ILE A 104 2.73 -7.03 -3.12
C ILE A 104 2.05 -6.81 -1.78
N CYS A 105 2.78 -6.25 -0.81
CA CYS A 105 2.23 -5.69 0.41
C CYS A 105 2.34 -4.17 0.35
N ILE A 106 1.22 -3.45 0.38
CA ILE A 106 1.19 -1.99 0.50
C ILE A 106 0.80 -1.65 1.93
N THR A 107 1.68 -0.98 2.65
CA THR A 107 1.56 -0.73 4.08
C THR A 107 1.88 0.73 4.42
N GLY A 108 1.34 1.22 5.52
CA GLY A 108 1.80 2.45 6.15
C GLY A 108 2.93 2.16 7.15
N ASP A 109 3.69 3.18 7.49
CA ASP A 109 4.79 3.09 8.45
C ASP A 109 4.32 2.60 9.83
N GLY A 110 3.19 3.09 10.34
CA GLY A 110 2.63 2.63 11.61
C GLY A 110 2.13 1.19 11.59
N SER A 111 1.45 0.78 10.51
CA SER A 111 0.92 -0.59 10.40
C SER A 111 2.03 -1.63 10.24
N PHE A 112 3.07 -1.29 9.48
CA PHE A 112 4.19 -2.21 9.26
C PHE A 112 4.95 -2.53 10.55
N GLN A 113 5.03 -1.57 11.49
CA GLN A 113 5.67 -1.78 12.79
C GLN A 113 5.03 -2.90 13.62
N MET A 114 3.77 -3.23 13.36
CA MET A 114 3.06 -4.24 14.15
C MET A 114 3.54 -5.67 13.91
N ASN A 115 4.10 -5.95 12.72
CA ASN A 115 4.55 -7.27 12.31
C ASN A 115 5.94 -7.28 11.68
N LEU A 116 6.82 -6.38 12.10
CA LEU A 116 8.22 -6.34 11.66
C LEU A 116 8.97 -7.68 11.81
N PRO A 117 8.77 -8.47 12.89
CA PRO A 117 9.44 -9.74 13.06
C PRO A 117 9.18 -10.75 11.93
N GLU A 118 8.08 -10.62 11.20
CA GLU A 118 7.74 -11.50 10.07
C GLU A 118 8.70 -11.36 8.87
N LEU A 119 9.56 -10.34 8.87
CA LEU A 119 10.68 -10.25 7.93
C LEU A 119 11.61 -11.46 8.03
N ALA A 120 11.77 -12.05 9.23
CA ALA A 120 12.54 -13.28 9.42
C ALA A 120 11.93 -14.43 8.60
N VAL A 121 10.61 -14.60 8.61
CA VAL A 121 9.92 -15.63 7.84
C VAL A 121 10.17 -15.45 6.34
N CYS A 122 10.14 -14.20 5.86
CA CYS A 122 10.44 -13.92 4.46
C CYS A 122 11.84 -14.35 4.06
N MET A 123 12.82 -14.17 4.94
CA MET A 123 14.21 -14.59 4.70
C MET A 123 14.39 -16.09 4.80
N ASP A 124 13.89 -16.70 5.88
CA ASP A 124 14.06 -18.15 6.13
C ASP A 124 13.48 -19.00 4.99
N TYR A 125 12.40 -18.56 4.38
CA TYR A 125 11.73 -19.28 3.29
C TYR A 125 11.92 -18.62 1.91
N ASN A 126 12.75 -17.59 1.81
CA ASN A 126 13.01 -16.81 0.59
C ASN A 126 11.70 -16.42 -0.15
N LEU A 127 10.73 -15.90 0.56
CA LEU A 127 9.43 -15.52 0.02
C LEU A 127 9.55 -14.20 -0.76
N PRO A 128 9.27 -14.14 -2.08
CA PRO A 128 9.56 -13.00 -2.93
C PRO A 128 8.53 -11.86 -2.79
N VAL A 129 8.04 -11.61 -1.58
CA VAL A 129 7.11 -10.52 -1.31
C VAL A 129 7.76 -9.16 -1.56
N LYS A 130 7.04 -8.25 -2.23
CA LYS A 130 7.44 -6.86 -2.43
C LYS A 130 6.67 -5.97 -1.46
N VAL A 131 7.38 -5.41 -0.49
CA VAL A 131 6.79 -4.56 0.54
C VAL A 131 7.00 -3.09 0.15
N PHE A 132 5.91 -2.36 0.01
CA PHE A 132 5.89 -0.95 -0.31
C PHE A 132 5.36 -0.17 0.89
N ILE A 133 6.25 0.51 1.61
CA ILE A 133 5.92 1.28 2.81
C ILE A 133 5.63 2.72 2.41
N ILE A 134 4.41 3.17 2.64
CA ILE A 134 4.00 4.56 2.50
C ILE A 134 4.26 5.24 3.85
N ASN A 135 5.41 5.89 3.97
CA ASN A 135 5.86 6.52 5.21
C ASN A 135 5.52 8.00 5.19
N ASN A 136 4.50 8.39 5.93
CA ASN A 136 4.10 9.77 6.13
C ASN A 136 4.38 10.29 7.56
N GLY A 137 5.00 9.47 8.43
CA GLY A 137 5.31 9.81 9.82
C GLY A 137 4.08 10.01 10.70
N SER A 138 2.92 9.44 10.31
CA SER A 138 1.66 9.73 10.99
C SER A 138 0.68 8.55 10.92
N LEU A 139 -0.20 8.44 11.91
CA LEU A 139 -1.45 7.69 11.80
C LEU A 139 -2.43 8.50 10.93
N GLY A 140 -2.14 8.54 9.62
CA GLY A 140 -2.74 9.49 8.68
C GLY A 140 -4.27 9.46 8.64
N LEU A 141 -4.91 8.28 8.69
CA LEU A 141 -6.37 8.18 8.70
C LEU A 141 -6.96 8.74 10.01
N VAL A 142 -6.29 8.51 11.15
CA VAL A 142 -6.71 9.09 12.44
C VAL A 142 -6.57 10.61 12.41
N ARG A 143 -5.46 11.10 11.86
CA ARG A 143 -5.23 12.54 11.68
C ARG A 143 -6.32 13.17 10.80
N GLN A 144 -6.66 12.54 9.67
CA GLN A 144 -7.73 13.02 8.79
C GLN A 144 -9.09 13.04 9.50
N LEU A 145 -9.43 12.02 10.29
CA LEU A 145 -10.65 12.00 11.09
C LEU A 145 -10.67 13.13 12.14
N GLN A 146 -9.55 13.41 12.79
CA GLN A 146 -9.46 14.53 13.75
C GLN A 146 -9.59 15.89 13.05
N GLU A 147 -9.07 16.02 11.85
CA GLU A 147 -9.24 17.21 11.03
C GLU A 147 -10.73 17.45 10.71
N GLU A 148 -11.41 16.43 10.24
CA GLU A 148 -12.80 16.52 9.79
C GLU A 148 -13.82 16.60 10.94
N GLN A 149 -13.56 15.90 12.05
CA GLN A 149 -14.56 15.73 13.12
C GLN A 149 -14.21 16.46 14.41
N CYS A 150 -12.97 16.90 14.58
CA CYS A 150 -12.48 17.53 15.81
C CYS A 150 -11.94 18.95 15.58
N GLU A 151 -12.37 19.66 14.53
CA GLU A 151 -11.99 21.05 14.25
C GLU A 151 -10.46 21.22 14.20
N GLU A 152 -9.75 20.33 13.49
CA GLU A 152 -8.29 20.31 13.33
C GLU A 152 -7.52 20.18 14.67
N ARG A 153 -8.15 19.67 15.72
CA ARG A 153 -7.50 19.40 16.99
C ARG A 153 -6.76 18.07 16.94
N TYR A 154 -5.50 18.12 16.50
CA TYR A 154 -4.66 16.92 16.36
C TYR A 154 -4.09 16.49 17.71
N PHE A 155 -4.19 15.20 18.02
CA PHE A 155 -3.64 14.61 19.22
C PHE A 155 -3.07 13.22 18.94
N GLU A 156 -1.80 13.00 19.31
CA GLU A 156 -1.09 11.71 19.24
C GLU A 156 -1.17 11.00 17.88
N THR A 157 -1.19 11.77 16.78
CA THR A 157 -1.22 11.21 15.42
C THR A 157 0.16 11.12 14.77
N ALA A 158 1.13 11.92 15.23
CA ALA A 158 2.51 11.80 14.77
C ALA A 158 3.17 10.57 15.40
N ILE A 159 3.86 9.79 14.60
CA ILE A 159 4.56 8.58 15.06
C ILE A 159 6.02 8.61 14.70
N SER A 160 6.84 7.96 15.53
CA SER A 160 8.23 7.68 15.19
C SER A 160 8.33 6.43 14.35
N SER A 161 9.03 6.52 13.23
CA SER A 161 9.34 5.37 12.38
C SER A 161 10.80 5.01 12.50
N PRO A 162 11.16 3.72 12.53
CA PRO A 162 12.55 3.30 12.40
C PRO A 162 13.06 3.63 11.00
N ASP A 163 14.36 3.53 10.79
CA ASP A 163 14.95 3.50 9.45
C ASP A 163 14.64 2.13 8.83
N TYR A 164 13.56 2.05 8.03
CA TYR A 164 13.09 0.78 7.45
C TYR A 164 14.10 0.16 6.49
N VAL A 165 14.95 0.96 5.83
CA VAL A 165 16.01 0.45 4.98
C VAL A 165 17.03 -0.31 5.80
N LYS A 166 17.58 0.31 6.84
CA LYS A 166 18.54 -0.35 7.74
C LYS A 166 17.94 -1.52 8.47
N LEU A 167 16.68 -1.39 8.90
CA LEU A 167 15.96 -2.46 9.57
C LEU A 167 15.81 -3.68 8.65
N SER A 168 15.37 -3.51 7.42
CA SER A 168 15.26 -4.60 6.44
C SER A 168 16.60 -5.23 6.15
N GLN A 169 17.65 -4.42 5.99
CA GLN A 169 19.02 -4.89 5.79
C GLN A 169 19.54 -5.70 6.98
N SER A 170 19.14 -5.39 8.22
CA SER A 170 19.50 -6.18 9.40
C SER A 170 18.89 -7.59 9.39
N TYR A 171 17.76 -7.79 8.67
CA TYR A 171 17.18 -9.10 8.37
C TYR A 171 17.77 -9.75 7.10
N GLY A 172 18.73 -9.10 6.42
CA GLY A 172 19.29 -9.59 5.15
C GLY A 172 18.42 -9.32 3.93
N ILE A 173 17.41 -8.45 4.04
CA ILE A 173 16.50 -8.09 2.96
C ILE A 173 16.97 -6.80 2.29
N ASP A 174 17.09 -6.82 0.95
CA ASP A 174 17.41 -5.64 0.18
C ASP A 174 16.30 -4.59 0.32
N ALA A 175 16.69 -3.34 0.53
CA ALA A 175 15.75 -2.24 0.71
C ALA A 175 16.28 -0.94 0.16
N ILE A 176 15.38 -0.09 -0.34
CA ILE A 176 15.68 1.26 -0.82
C ILE A 176 14.66 2.26 -0.31
N ARG A 177 15.10 3.52 -0.18
CA ARG A 177 14.23 4.66 0.15
C ARG A 177 14.06 5.54 -1.08
N VAL A 178 12.83 6.01 -1.29
CA VAL A 178 12.43 6.90 -2.36
C VAL A 178 11.82 8.16 -1.77
N ASP A 179 12.37 9.32 -2.12
CA ASP A 179 11.89 10.63 -1.67
C ASP A 179 11.52 11.56 -2.85
N LYS A 180 11.76 11.12 -4.11
CA LYS A 180 11.49 11.89 -5.32
C LYS A 180 10.69 11.10 -6.34
N HIS A 181 9.82 11.80 -7.07
CA HIS A 181 9.00 11.18 -8.13
C HIS A 181 9.82 10.45 -9.21
N CYS A 182 10.97 11.01 -9.61
CA CYS A 182 11.82 10.40 -10.63
C CYS A 182 12.38 9.03 -10.22
N ASP A 183 12.48 8.77 -8.92
CA ASP A 183 13.07 7.54 -8.39
C ASP A 183 12.04 6.40 -8.18
N ILE A 184 10.72 6.68 -8.35
CA ILE A 184 9.66 5.66 -8.18
C ILE A 184 9.86 4.51 -9.18
N MET A 185 9.95 4.83 -10.48
CA MET A 185 10.06 3.79 -11.52
C MET A 185 11.35 2.97 -11.39
N PRO A 186 12.56 3.57 -11.21
CA PRO A 186 13.77 2.82 -10.94
C PRO A 186 13.67 1.90 -9.71
N ALA A 187 13.00 2.35 -8.65
CA ALA A 187 12.80 1.56 -7.45
C ALA A 187 11.90 0.34 -7.69
N LEU A 188 10.80 0.51 -8.44
CA LEU A 188 9.92 -0.59 -8.84
C LEU A 188 10.67 -1.61 -9.71
N GLU A 189 11.44 -1.14 -10.70
CA GLU A 189 12.26 -2.02 -11.53
C GLU A 189 13.25 -2.83 -10.70
N CYS A 190 13.93 -2.19 -9.75
CA CYS A 190 14.87 -2.86 -8.86
C CYS A 190 14.16 -3.93 -8.01
N ALA A 191 13.02 -3.57 -7.40
CA ALA A 191 12.25 -4.47 -6.57
C ALA A 191 11.75 -5.71 -7.33
N PHE A 192 11.24 -5.53 -8.56
CA PHE A 192 10.69 -6.66 -9.34
C PHE A 192 11.74 -7.49 -10.09
N LYS A 193 12.93 -6.95 -10.34
CA LYS A 193 14.08 -7.73 -10.83
C LYS A 193 14.64 -8.67 -9.77
N ASN A 194 14.59 -8.27 -8.51
CA ASN A 194 15.01 -9.10 -7.38
C ASN A 194 13.99 -10.25 -7.19
N LYS A 195 14.48 -11.48 -7.08
CA LYS A 195 13.65 -12.68 -6.88
C LYS A 195 13.43 -13.04 -5.42
N SER A 196 14.08 -12.32 -4.51
CA SER A 196 13.98 -12.46 -3.05
C SER A 196 13.01 -11.40 -2.47
N PRO A 197 12.67 -11.44 -1.17
CA PRO A 197 11.92 -10.36 -0.54
C PRO A 197 12.61 -9.02 -0.76
N PHE A 198 11.83 -7.95 -0.90
CA PHE A 198 12.37 -6.62 -1.15
C PHE A 198 11.49 -5.54 -0.52
N VAL A 199 12.10 -4.54 0.09
CA VAL A 199 11.37 -3.43 0.74
C VAL A 199 11.67 -2.12 0.02
N VAL A 200 10.63 -1.35 -0.29
CA VAL A 200 10.75 0.03 -0.78
C VAL A 200 10.00 0.95 0.18
N GLU A 201 10.71 1.89 0.76
CA GLU A 201 10.15 2.93 1.60
C GLU A 201 9.95 4.21 0.80
N PHE A 202 8.70 4.65 0.66
CA PHE A 202 8.34 5.91 0.01
C PHE A 202 8.05 6.96 1.06
N MET A 203 8.85 8.04 1.06
CA MET A 203 8.66 9.18 1.97
C MET A 203 7.59 10.10 1.43
N THR A 204 6.39 10.01 1.97
CA THR A 204 5.22 10.77 1.49
C THR A 204 4.86 11.92 2.41
N VAL A 205 4.00 12.81 1.94
CA VAL A 205 3.47 13.92 2.75
C VAL A 205 2.48 13.43 3.79
N SER A 206 2.44 14.11 4.94
CA SER A 206 1.54 13.75 6.07
C SER A 206 0.16 14.41 6.00
N ASP A 207 -0.02 15.40 5.13
CA ASP A 207 -1.22 16.23 4.98
C ASP A 207 -2.07 15.87 3.75
N GLU A 208 -1.77 14.74 3.10
CA GLU A 208 -2.59 14.21 2.01
C GLU A 208 -3.92 13.69 2.57
N LYS A 209 -5.01 13.98 1.85
CA LYS A 209 -6.34 13.39 2.10
C LYS A 209 -6.63 12.33 1.04
N VAL A 210 -7.20 11.22 1.45
CA VAL A 210 -7.54 10.09 0.59
C VAL A 210 -9.01 9.72 0.69
#